data_5ee92dda2dca1ad42397a861e7320426
#
_entry.id   5ee92dda2dca1ad42397a861e7320426
#
_cell.length_a   1.000
_cell.length_b   1.000
_cell.length_c   1.000
_cell.angle_alpha   90.00
_cell.angle_beta   90.00
_cell.angle_gamma   90.00
#
_symmetry.space_group_name_H-M   'P 1'
#
loop_
_entity.id
_entity.type
_entity.pdbx_description
1 polymer ?
#
loop_
_entity_poly.entity_id
_entity_poly.type
_entity_poly.pdbx_seq_one_letter_code
_entity_poly.pdbx_strand_id
1 'polypeptide(L)'
;VAISATPDAPHSLSELREALLTPHFPLYLGRKSCPLALPLAARLMTGTLKEVFTHAVEEISAAELSGFTLREGICYWDDPDEESLVWQQKQHSNNQPVSRQRWQFGGYTRFNGPLQERT
;
A
#
# COMPACT_ATOMS: atom_id res chain seq x y z
N VAL A 1 -3.69 -0.32 -0.79
CA VAL A 1 -2.35 0.03 -0.29
C VAL A 1 -2.48 0.54 1.14
N ALA A 2 -1.64 0.08 2.06
CA ALA A 2 -1.54 0.59 3.41
C ALA A 2 -0.21 1.33 3.59
N ILE A 3 -0.23 2.41 4.33
CA ILE A 3 0.94 3.25 4.63
C ILE A 3 1.00 3.47 6.15
N SER A 4 2.14 3.23 6.74
CA SER A 4 2.44 3.60 8.13
C SER A 4 3.47 4.72 8.18
N ALA A 5 3.41 5.54 9.21
CA ALA A 5 4.36 6.63 9.40
C ALA A 5 5.51 6.18 10.30
N THR A 6 6.73 6.56 9.92
CA THR A 6 7.90 6.44 10.79
C THR A 6 7.93 7.58 11.81
N PRO A 7 8.67 7.47 12.95
CA PRO A 7 8.71 8.53 13.97
C PRO A 7 9.21 9.89 13.44
N ASP A 8 10.02 9.89 12.41
CA ASP A 8 10.61 11.06 11.76
C ASP A 8 9.91 11.48 10.47
N ALA A 9 8.71 10.93 10.20
CA ALA A 9 7.96 11.26 9.01
C ALA A 9 7.60 12.76 8.97
N PRO A 10 7.79 13.46 7.83
CA PRO A 10 7.55 14.91 7.72
C PRO A 10 6.07 15.29 7.79
N HIS A 11 5.16 14.34 7.57
CA HIS A 11 3.72 14.54 7.55
C HIS A 11 3.02 13.47 8.37
N SER A 12 1.95 13.87 9.06
CA SER A 12 1.08 12.93 9.77
C SER A 12 0.19 12.14 8.80
N LEU A 13 -0.29 10.99 9.25
CA LEU A 13 -1.26 10.20 8.47
C LEU A 13 -2.57 10.95 8.22
N SER A 14 -3.00 11.81 9.15
CA SER A 14 -4.17 12.66 8.96
C SER A 14 -3.99 13.67 7.82
N GLU A 15 -2.83 14.33 7.76
CA GLU A 15 -2.50 15.25 6.67
C GLU A 15 -2.44 14.53 5.32
N LEU A 16 -1.84 13.34 5.27
CA LEU A 16 -1.79 12.53 4.06
C LEU A 16 -3.18 12.08 3.61
N ARG A 17 -4.05 11.68 4.55
CA ARG A 17 -5.44 11.35 4.25
C ARG A 17 -6.18 12.53 3.64
N GLU A 18 -6.06 13.70 4.21
CA GLU A 18 -6.72 14.91 3.74
C GLU A 18 -6.23 15.30 2.34
N ALA A 19 -4.93 15.24 2.10
CA ALA A 19 -4.34 15.49 0.80
C ALA A 19 -4.78 14.48 -0.28
N LEU A 20 -5.04 13.23 0.09
CA LEU A 20 -5.55 12.21 -0.84
C LEU A 20 -7.04 12.37 -1.15
N LEU A 21 -7.84 12.83 -0.17
CA LEU A 21 -9.28 13.07 -0.37
C LEU A 21 -9.56 14.35 -1.15
N THR A 22 -8.73 15.38 -0.96
CA THR A 22 -8.86 16.68 -1.64
C THR A 22 -7.52 17.11 -2.26
N PRO A 23 -7.04 16.38 -3.28
CA PRO A 23 -5.74 16.66 -3.87
C PRO A 23 -5.75 18.01 -4.60
N HIS A 24 -4.66 18.77 -4.46
CA HIS A 24 -4.49 20.04 -5.15
C HIS A 24 -4.35 19.87 -6.68
N PHE A 25 -3.71 18.77 -7.10
CA PHE A 25 -3.57 18.37 -8.50
C PHE A 25 -4.24 17.03 -8.76
N PRO A 26 -4.78 16.79 -9.97
CA PRO A 26 -5.32 15.48 -10.33
C PRO A 26 -4.28 14.38 -10.16
N LEU A 27 -4.66 13.30 -9.49
CA LEU A 27 -3.79 12.15 -9.28
C LEU A 27 -3.80 11.23 -10.51
N TYR A 28 -2.64 10.66 -10.82
CA TYR A 28 -2.46 9.73 -11.92
C TYR A 28 -1.35 8.70 -11.63
N LEU A 29 -1.41 7.57 -12.32
CA LEU A 29 -0.47 6.46 -12.16
C LEU A 29 0.68 6.59 -13.16
N GLY A 30 1.74 7.26 -12.76
CA GLY A 30 2.97 7.43 -13.56
C GLY A 30 2.89 8.51 -14.63
N ARG A 31 1.78 8.63 -15.38
CA ARG A 31 1.57 9.65 -16.41
C ARG A 31 0.12 10.15 -16.42
N LYS A 32 -0.08 11.36 -16.90
CA LYS A 32 -1.39 12.03 -16.92
C LYS A 32 -2.47 11.28 -17.69
N SER A 33 -2.09 10.46 -18.66
CA SER A 33 -3.01 9.61 -19.43
C SER A 33 -3.47 8.36 -18.68
N CYS A 34 -2.95 8.10 -17.47
CA CYS A 34 -3.31 6.97 -16.64
C CYS A 34 -3.97 7.47 -15.33
N PRO A 35 -5.21 7.99 -15.36
CA PRO A 35 -5.91 8.41 -14.16
C PRO A 35 -6.28 7.22 -13.29
N LEU A 36 -6.63 7.49 -12.03
CA LEU A 36 -7.18 6.46 -11.15
C LEU A 36 -8.56 6.03 -11.64
N ALA A 37 -8.81 4.72 -11.70
CA ALA A 37 -10.11 4.18 -12.13
C ALA A 37 -11.23 4.45 -11.11
N LEU A 38 -10.88 4.57 -9.84
CA LEU A 38 -11.81 4.83 -8.74
C LEU A 38 -11.29 5.98 -7.87
N PRO A 39 -12.18 6.76 -7.23
CA PRO A 39 -11.78 7.74 -6.25
C PRO A 39 -11.02 7.09 -5.08
N LEU A 40 -10.02 7.78 -4.55
CA LEU A 40 -9.31 7.32 -3.36
C LEU A 40 -10.21 7.49 -2.12
N ALA A 41 -10.52 6.39 -1.47
CA ALA A 41 -11.24 6.36 -0.20
C ALA A 41 -10.23 6.15 0.95
N ALA A 42 -9.33 7.12 1.15
CA ALA A 42 -8.31 7.04 2.18
C ALA A 42 -8.92 7.05 3.59
N ARG A 43 -8.52 6.10 4.42
CA ARG A 43 -9.01 5.94 5.80
C ARG A 43 -7.86 5.79 6.77
N LEU A 44 -8.06 6.30 7.98
CA LEU A 44 -7.18 6.01 9.12
C LEU A 44 -7.69 4.75 9.80
N MET A 45 -6.78 3.81 10.01
CA MET A 45 -7.09 2.54 10.67
C MET A 45 -6.06 2.27 11.75
N THR A 46 -6.49 1.57 12.80
CA THR A 46 -5.63 1.13 13.89
C THR A 46 -5.60 -0.39 13.91
N GLY A 47 -4.44 -0.97 14.14
CA GLY A 47 -4.22 -2.41 14.19
C GLY A 47 -2.99 -2.85 13.44
N THR A 48 -2.80 -4.16 13.36
CA THR A 48 -1.72 -4.77 12.57
C THR A 48 -1.99 -4.65 11.09
N LEU A 49 -0.95 -4.78 10.27
CA LEU A 49 -1.07 -4.73 8.81
C LEU A 49 -2.03 -5.80 8.28
N LYS A 50 -2.00 -7.00 8.89
CA LYS A 50 -2.92 -8.09 8.55
C LYS A 50 -4.40 -7.73 8.82
N GLU A 51 -4.68 -7.13 9.97
CA GLU A 51 -6.04 -6.71 10.34
C GLU A 51 -6.56 -5.62 9.40
N VAL A 52 -5.73 -4.64 9.08
CA VAL A 52 -6.07 -3.55 8.16
C VAL A 52 -6.39 -4.09 6.77
N PHE A 53 -5.58 -4.98 6.22
CA PHE A 53 -5.85 -5.59 4.92
C PHE A 53 -7.09 -6.49 4.92
N THR A 54 -7.29 -7.28 5.97
CA THR A 54 -8.49 -8.14 6.10
C THR A 54 -9.75 -7.30 6.08
N HIS A 55 -9.80 -6.23 6.86
CA HIS A 55 -10.93 -5.31 6.91
C HIS A 55 -11.17 -4.62 5.54
N ALA A 56 -10.10 -4.19 4.88
CA ALA A 56 -10.21 -3.56 3.55
C ALA A 56 -10.76 -4.53 2.50
N VAL A 57 -10.37 -5.80 2.53
CA VAL A 57 -10.89 -6.84 1.62
C VAL A 57 -12.37 -7.11 1.87
N GLU A 58 -12.79 -7.19 3.14
CA GLU A 58 -14.20 -7.36 3.51
C GLU A 58 -15.06 -6.21 3.02
N GLU A 59 -14.62 -4.96 3.17
CA GLU A 59 -15.34 -3.78 2.68
C GLU A 59 -15.46 -3.76 1.16
N ILE A 60 -14.40 -4.09 0.42
CA ILE A 60 -14.43 -4.16 -1.04
C ILE A 60 -15.39 -5.25 -1.51
N SER A 61 -15.38 -6.40 -0.85
CA SER A 61 -16.29 -7.51 -1.15
C SER A 61 -17.75 -7.15 -0.87
N ALA A 62 -18.02 -6.43 0.23
CA ALA A 62 -19.37 -5.99 0.59
C ALA A 62 -19.91 -4.90 -0.35
N ALA A 63 -19.04 -4.06 -0.91
CA ALA A 63 -19.44 -2.98 -1.81
C ALA A 63 -19.80 -3.44 -3.23
N GLU A 64 -19.78 -4.75 -3.51
CA GLU A 64 -20.09 -5.34 -4.83
C GLU A 64 -19.42 -4.59 -6.00
N LEU A 65 -18.11 -4.31 -5.87
CA LEU A 65 -17.34 -3.74 -6.95
C LEU A 65 -17.22 -4.77 -8.09
N SER A 66 -18.30 -4.89 -8.85
CA SER A 66 -18.41 -5.79 -9.98
C SER A 66 -17.28 -5.54 -10.97
N GLY A 67 -16.46 -6.54 -11.25
CA GLY A 67 -15.31 -6.44 -12.12
C GLY A 67 -13.95 -6.44 -11.40
N PHE A 68 -13.91 -6.24 -10.10
CA PHE A 68 -12.70 -6.41 -9.29
C PHE A 68 -12.81 -7.71 -8.48
N THR A 69 -12.39 -8.82 -9.08
CA THR A 69 -12.27 -10.07 -8.34
C THR A 69 -10.96 -10.02 -7.55
N LEU A 70 -11.04 -9.79 -6.25
CA LEU A 70 -9.94 -10.08 -5.34
C LEU A 70 -9.83 -11.61 -5.25
N ARG A 71 -9.10 -12.19 -6.18
CA ARG A 71 -8.66 -13.57 -6.04
C ARG A 71 -7.72 -13.62 -4.84
N GLU A 72 -7.69 -14.73 -4.12
CA GLU A 72 -6.85 -15.03 -2.96
C GLU A 72 -5.66 -14.07 -2.81
N GLY A 73 -5.82 -13.06 -1.91
CA GLY A 73 -4.96 -11.89 -1.91
C GLY A 73 -3.53 -12.24 -1.51
N ILE A 74 -2.60 -11.97 -2.39
CA ILE A 74 -1.18 -11.93 -2.04
C ILE A 74 -0.87 -10.52 -1.56
N CYS A 75 -0.37 -10.42 -0.33
CA CYS A 75 0.13 -9.17 0.21
C CYS A 75 1.59 -8.98 -0.12
N TYR A 76 1.98 -7.75 -0.35
CA TYR A 76 3.35 -7.32 -0.53
C TYR A 76 3.68 -6.25 0.50
N TRP A 77 4.82 -6.36 1.17
CA TRP A 77 5.29 -5.37 2.15
C TRP A 77 6.80 -5.24 2.11
N ASP A 78 7.30 -4.14 2.61
CA ASP A 78 8.73 -3.80 2.60
C ASP A 78 9.32 -3.64 4.01
N ASP A 79 8.50 -3.67 5.05
CA ASP A 79 8.97 -3.63 6.43
C ASP A 79 9.50 -5.01 6.86
N PRO A 80 10.81 -5.14 7.15
CA PRO A 80 11.38 -6.42 7.59
C PRO A 80 10.92 -6.83 8.99
N ASP A 81 10.43 -5.89 9.81
CA ASP A 81 10.01 -6.11 11.19
C ASP A 81 8.49 -6.39 11.30
N GLU A 82 7.80 -6.50 10.15
CA GLU A 82 6.37 -6.84 10.13
C GLU A 82 6.16 -8.30 10.52
N GLU A 83 5.55 -8.52 11.69
CA GLU A 83 5.32 -9.85 12.26
C GLU A 83 3.90 -10.39 12.05
N SER A 84 2.96 -9.53 11.65
CA SER A 84 1.55 -9.95 11.48
C SER A 84 1.28 -10.76 10.22
N LEU A 85 2.21 -10.74 9.27
CA LEU A 85 2.14 -11.45 7.99
C LEU A 85 3.29 -12.45 7.85
N VAL A 86 2.96 -13.64 7.35
CA VAL A 86 3.97 -14.68 7.08
C VAL A 86 4.41 -14.60 5.63
N TRP A 87 5.69 -14.31 5.40
CA TRP A 87 6.22 -14.25 4.05
C TRP A 87 6.52 -15.64 3.49
N GLN A 88 6.24 -15.82 2.22
CA GLN A 88 6.58 -17.02 1.44
C GLN A 88 7.74 -16.78 0.49
N GLN A 89 7.83 -15.57 -0.04
CA GLN A 89 8.89 -15.19 -0.96
C GLN A 89 9.48 -13.83 -0.57
N LYS A 90 10.77 -13.71 -0.83
CA LYS A 90 11.56 -12.52 -0.64
C LYS A 90 12.13 -12.07 -1.98
N GLN A 91 11.84 -10.85 -2.37
CA GLN A 91 12.33 -10.27 -3.61
C GLN A 91 13.27 -9.11 -3.31
N HIS A 92 14.38 -9.06 -4.01
CA HIS A 92 15.30 -7.93 -3.95
C HIS A 92 15.16 -7.06 -5.19
N SER A 93 15.12 -5.75 -5.00
CA SER A 93 14.98 -4.77 -6.09
C SER A 93 15.94 -3.61 -5.86
N ASN A 94 16.48 -3.06 -6.95
CA ASN A 94 17.46 -1.96 -6.92
C ASN A 94 16.88 -0.62 -7.41
N ASN A 95 15.59 -0.43 -7.30
CA ASN A 95 14.90 0.75 -7.82
C ASN A 95 14.38 1.70 -6.73
N GLN A 96 14.85 1.58 -5.49
CA GLN A 96 14.51 2.52 -4.44
C GLN A 96 15.25 3.85 -4.66
N PRO A 97 14.54 5.00 -4.79
CA PRO A 97 15.19 6.28 -4.96
C PRO A 97 15.97 6.67 -3.71
N VAL A 98 17.29 6.80 -3.82
CA VAL A 98 18.17 7.31 -2.76
C VAL A 98 18.33 8.82 -2.90
N SER A 99 18.52 9.30 -4.13
CA SER A 99 18.57 10.73 -4.45
C SER A 99 17.96 10.95 -5.83
N ARG A 100 16.83 11.65 -5.89
CA ARG A 100 16.20 12.01 -7.16
C ARG A 100 17.00 13.07 -7.92
N GLN A 101 17.67 13.98 -7.20
CA GLN A 101 18.55 14.98 -7.80
C GLN A 101 19.74 14.36 -8.54
N ARG A 102 20.35 13.34 -7.96
CA ARG A 102 21.50 12.63 -8.52
C ARG A 102 21.14 11.42 -9.34
N TRP A 103 19.83 11.12 -9.46
CA TRP A 103 19.30 9.93 -10.14
C TRP A 103 19.93 8.62 -9.63
N GLN A 104 20.08 8.54 -8.30
CA GLN A 104 20.67 7.40 -7.63
C GLN A 104 19.59 6.50 -7.04
N PHE A 105 19.73 5.20 -7.26
CA PHE A 105 18.84 4.17 -6.77
C PHE A 105 19.62 3.16 -5.93
N GLY A 106 18.98 2.67 -4.88
CA GLY A 106 19.50 1.64 -3.99
C GLY A 106 18.66 0.39 -3.99
N GLY A 107 19.13 -0.63 -3.28
CA GLY A 107 18.41 -1.87 -3.08
C GLY A 107 17.38 -1.78 -1.96
N TYR A 108 16.28 -2.49 -2.11
CA TYR A 108 15.35 -2.78 -1.03
C TYR A 108 14.81 -4.20 -1.17
N THR A 109 14.32 -4.73 -0.07
CA THR A 109 13.72 -6.06 -0.03
C THR A 109 12.21 -5.91 0.09
N ARG A 110 11.49 -6.67 -0.72
CA ARG A 110 10.05 -6.82 -0.65
C ARG A 110 9.73 -8.25 -0.25
N PHE A 111 8.80 -8.37 0.67
CA PHE A 111 8.24 -9.65 1.08
C PHE A 111 6.88 -9.84 0.44
N ASN A 112 6.49 -11.07 0.19
CA ASN A 112 5.14 -11.40 -0.19
C ASN A 112 4.65 -12.68 0.49
N GLY A 113 3.36 -12.77 0.70
CA GLY A 113 2.70 -13.92 1.30
C GLY A 113 1.18 -13.79 1.22
N PRO A 114 0.46 -14.86 1.53
CA PRO A 114 -1.00 -14.84 1.55
C PRO A 114 -1.52 -14.00 2.72
N LEU A 115 -2.64 -13.32 2.52
CA LEU A 115 -3.32 -12.58 3.59
C LEU A 115 -3.88 -13.53 4.65
N GLN A 116 -4.37 -14.69 4.22
CA GLN A 116 -4.89 -15.75 5.10
C GLN A 116 -4.07 -17.01 4.89
N GLU A 117 -3.68 -17.65 6.00
CA GLU A 117 -3.10 -18.98 5.92
C GLU A 117 -4.20 -19.94 5.45
N ARG A 118 -3.88 -20.71 4.40
CA ARG A 118 -4.71 -21.86 4.04
C ARG A 118 -4.57 -22.90 5.14
N THR A 119 -5.61 -23.10 5.86
CA THR A 119 -5.75 -24.25 6.74
C THR A 119 -6.06 -25.50 5.92
#